data_9f1dc1cf51b2bd7258a2045595a4184b
#
_entry.id   9f1dc1cf51b2bd7258a2045595a4184b
#
_cell.length_a   1.000
_cell.length_b   1.000
_cell.length_c   1.000
_cell.angle_alpha   90.00
_cell.angle_beta   90.00
_cell.angle_gamma   90.00
#
_symmetry.space_group_name_H-M   'P 1'
#
loop_
_entity.id
_entity.type
_entity.pdbx_description
1 polymer ?
#
loop_
_entity_poly.entity_id
_entity_poly.type
_entity_poly.pdbx_seq_one_letter_code
_entity_poly.pdbx_strand_id
1 'polypeptide(L)'
;MVWRIMLFYVGSMFITVCLIPHNNPLLKDPTWGTYSVTLSALGIPEAKHIVNFVVLTSVCSCFNSALYTCSRMLFSLSKRGDAPKSFGSINRNGSPWMGVLVSSLFALVATYLTATESMNVYDIFMLATGTAALYVYLTIAFSQLRMRKKLEAEGQVIDFKMWLFPWLTYLAIVFIIGALITMLVEGTYFKEVTYTSLLALFIVGLGICAQKFNWGKHTQDKPMNTQADLSNNL
;
A
#
# COMPACT_ATOMS: atom_id res chain seq x y z
N MET A 1 16.70 1.93 -11.96
CA MET A 1 15.24 1.65 -11.88
C MET A 1 14.41 2.79 -12.46
N VAL A 2 14.61 4.05 -12.05
CA VAL A 2 13.81 5.22 -12.47
C VAL A 2 13.71 5.34 -14.01
N TRP A 3 14.82 5.23 -14.76
CA TRP A 3 14.82 5.30 -16.21
C TRP A 3 13.94 4.23 -16.90
N ARG A 4 13.91 3.02 -16.37
CA ARG A 4 13.04 1.96 -16.90
C ARG A 4 11.56 2.31 -16.70
N ILE A 5 11.19 2.74 -15.51
CA ILE A 5 9.83 3.13 -15.19
C ILE A 5 9.40 4.29 -16.08
N MET A 6 10.22 5.34 -16.18
CA MET A 6 9.95 6.51 -16.99
C MET A 6 9.76 6.14 -18.47
N LEU A 7 10.68 5.36 -19.03
CA LEU A 7 10.63 4.95 -20.44
C LEU A 7 9.40 4.09 -20.75
N PHE A 8 9.11 3.11 -19.92
CA PHE A 8 7.94 2.23 -20.16
C PHE A 8 6.62 2.94 -19.92
N TYR A 9 6.45 3.72 -18.86
CA TYR A 9 5.19 4.40 -18.61
C TYR A 9 4.97 5.58 -19.55
N VAL A 10 5.93 6.47 -19.69
CA VAL A 10 5.79 7.62 -20.60
C VAL A 10 5.74 7.16 -22.04
N GLY A 11 6.57 6.20 -22.44
CA GLY A 11 6.58 5.65 -23.78
C GLY A 11 5.28 4.96 -24.16
N SER A 12 4.74 4.11 -23.28
CA SER A 12 3.47 3.42 -23.55
C SER A 12 2.28 4.39 -23.61
N MET A 13 2.23 5.37 -22.71
CA MET A 13 1.21 6.42 -22.72
C MET A 13 1.31 7.27 -24.00
N PHE A 14 2.52 7.67 -24.38
CA PHE A 14 2.75 8.46 -25.58
C PHE A 14 2.28 7.72 -26.84
N ILE A 15 2.65 6.45 -26.98
CA ILE A 15 2.22 5.61 -28.12
C ILE A 15 0.68 5.49 -28.13
N THR A 16 0.06 5.24 -26.98
CA THR A 16 -1.39 5.11 -26.87
C THR A 16 -2.11 6.40 -27.31
N VAL A 17 -1.67 7.55 -26.83
CA VAL A 17 -2.26 8.86 -27.18
C VAL A 17 -2.08 9.20 -28.65
N CYS A 18 -0.93 8.80 -29.26
CA CYS A 18 -0.69 9.02 -30.68
C CYS A 18 -1.55 8.13 -31.59
N LEU A 19 -1.87 6.90 -31.15
CA LEU A 19 -2.59 5.93 -31.97
C LEU A 19 -4.11 6.01 -31.84
N ILE A 20 -4.63 6.45 -30.68
CA ILE A 20 -6.07 6.45 -30.44
C ILE A 20 -6.57 7.86 -30.18
N PRO A 21 -7.54 8.34 -30.98
CA PRO A 21 -8.21 9.60 -30.69
C PRO A 21 -9.02 9.47 -29.39
N HIS A 22 -8.97 10.50 -28.53
CA HIS A 22 -9.64 10.53 -27.23
C HIS A 22 -11.17 10.33 -27.32
N ASN A 23 -11.75 10.50 -28.49
CA ASN A 23 -13.19 10.39 -28.75
C ASN A 23 -13.62 8.98 -29.19
N ASN A 24 -12.72 7.99 -29.12
CA ASN A 24 -13.06 6.62 -29.49
C ASN A 24 -14.08 6.03 -28.51
N PRO A 25 -15.27 5.56 -28.98
CA PRO A 25 -16.31 5.03 -28.13
C PRO A 25 -15.88 3.78 -27.36
N LEU A 26 -14.92 3.01 -27.87
CA LEU A 26 -14.39 1.80 -27.21
C LEU A 26 -13.60 2.13 -25.93
N LEU A 27 -13.09 3.35 -25.77
CA LEU A 27 -12.42 3.79 -24.54
C LEU A 27 -13.39 4.00 -23.37
N LYS A 28 -14.67 4.20 -23.69
CA LYS A 28 -15.74 4.41 -22.67
C LYS A 28 -16.34 3.09 -22.19
N ASP A 29 -16.09 2.00 -22.88
CA ASP A 29 -16.58 0.68 -22.51
C ASP A 29 -15.62 0.05 -21.50
N PRO A 30 -16.07 -0.22 -20.25
CA PRO A 30 -15.22 -0.79 -19.20
C PRO A 30 -14.71 -2.20 -19.55
N THR A 31 -15.28 -2.89 -20.54
CA THR A 31 -14.82 -4.20 -21.00
C THR A 31 -13.59 -4.13 -21.90
N TRP A 32 -13.26 -2.95 -22.42
CA TRP A 32 -12.11 -2.69 -23.27
C TRP A 32 -11.10 -1.85 -22.49
N GLY A 33 -9.98 -2.42 -22.15
CA GLY A 33 -8.87 -1.64 -21.60
C GLY A 33 -8.17 -0.84 -22.71
N THR A 34 -7.59 0.30 -22.36
CA THR A 34 -6.90 1.20 -23.31
C THR A 34 -5.87 0.46 -24.16
N TYR A 35 -5.12 -0.47 -23.58
CA TYR A 35 -4.13 -1.28 -24.33
C TYR A 35 -4.79 -2.26 -25.29
N SER A 36 -5.95 -2.83 -24.98
CA SER A 36 -6.69 -3.69 -25.89
C SER A 36 -7.14 -2.95 -27.13
N VAL A 37 -7.63 -1.71 -26.96
CA VAL A 37 -8.03 -0.84 -28.06
C VAL A 37 -6.83 -0.47 -28.93
N THR A 38 -5.68 -0.15 -28.30
CA THR A 38 -4.44 0.19 -29.03
C THR A 38 -3.95 -0.97 -29.88
N LEU A 39 -3.88 -2.19 -29.34
CA LEU A 39 -3.44 -3.36 -30.09
C LEU A 39 -4.43 -3.75 -31.18
N SER A 40 -5.73 -3.58 -30.96
CA SER A 40 -6.73 -3.81 -32.00
C SER A 40 -6.61 -2.80 -33.15
N ALA A 41 -6.30 -1.54 -32.85
CA ALA A 41 -6.05 -0.51 -33.86
C ALA A 41 -4.81 -0.81 -34.73
N LEU A 42 -3.83 -1.54 -34.16
CA LEU A 42 -2.65 -2.03 -34.89
C LEU A 42 -2.94 -3.30 -35.72
N GLY A 43 -4.19 -3.78 -35.75
CA GLY A 43 -4.59 -4.96 -36.53
C GLY A 43 -4.17 -6.30 -35.93
N ILE A 44 -3.83 -6.35 -34.63
CA ILE A 44 -3.47 -7.60 -33.96
C ILE A 44 -4.75 -8.40 -33.68
N PRO A 45 -4.89 -9.61 -34.24
CA PRO A 45 -6.05 -10.46 -33.97
C PRO A 45 -6.05 -10.86 -32.49
N GLU A 46 -7.24 -11.02 -31.92
CA GLU A 46 -7.44 -11.44 -30.52
C GLU A 46 -6.74 -10.56 -29.45
N ALA A 47 -6.44 -9.31 -29.78
CA ALA A 47 -5.74 -8.36 -28.91
C ALA A 47 -6.38 -8.27 -27.50
N LYS A 48 -7.70 -8.32 -27.42
CA LYS A 48 -8.46 -8.29 -26.16
C LYS A 48 -8.11 -9.49 -25.26
N HIS A 49 -8.03 -10.69 -25.82
CA HIS A 49 -7.73 -11.90 -25.05
C HIS A 49 -6.26 -11.91 -24.58
N ILE A 50 -5.34 -11.46 -25.42
CA ILE A 50 -3.92 -11.35 -25.07
C ILE A 50 -3.72 -10.37 -23.90
N VAL A 51 -4.31 -9.18 -23.99
CA VAL A 51 -4.21 -8.17 -22.92
C VAL A 51 -4.85 -8.65 -21.65
N ASN A 52 -6.03 -9.27 -21.71
CA ASN A 52 -6.71 -9.79 -20.52
C ASN A 52 -5.89 -10.88 -19.82
N PHE A 53 -5.22 -11.74 -20.56
CA PHE A 53 -4.31 -12.75 -20.00
C PHE A 53 -3.11 -12.10 -19.29
N VAL A 54 -2.51 -11.10 -19.90
CA VAL A 54 -1.39 -10.34 -19.29
C VAL A 54 -1.86 -9.59 -18.05
N VAL A 55 -3.02 -8.95 -18.09
CA VAL A 55 -3.61 -8.26 -16.93
C VAL A 55 -3.88 -9.24 -15.81
N LEU A 56 -4.49 -10.40 -16.10
CA LEU A 56 -4.78 -11.42 -15.11
C LEU A 56 -3.51 -11.90 -14.39
N THR A 57 -2.46 -12.24 -15.14
CA THR A 57 -1.17 -12.65 -14.56
C THR A 57 -0.53 -11.55 -13.73
N SER A 58 -0.62 -10.31 -14.17
CA SER A 58 -0.10 -9.15 -13.45
C SER A 58 -0.84 -8.91 -12.14
N VAL A 59 -2.17 -9.00 -12.16
CA VAL A 59 -3.02 -8.86 -10.96
C VAL A 59 -2.74 -9.98 -9.97
N CYS A 60 -2.62 -11.22 -10.42
CA CYS A 60 -2.24 -12.35 -9.55
C CYS A 60 -0.86 -12.13 -8.90
N SER A 61 0.10 -11.60 -9.64
CA SER A 61 1.43 -11.29 -9.10
C SER A 61 1.38 -10.17 -8.06
N CYS A 62 0.63 -9.09 -8.33
CA CYS A 62 0.41 -7.99 -7.37
C CYS A 62 -0.28 -8.49 -6.10
N PHE A 63 -1.30 -9.33 -6.24
CA PHE A 63 -2.03 -9.93 -5.13
C PHE A 63 -1.12 -10.78 -4.24
N ASN A 64 -0.31 -11.64 -4.84
CA ASN A 64 0.68 -12.44 -4.11
C ASN A 64 1.69 -11.57 -3.36
N SER A 65 2.18 -10.52 -3.99
CA SER A 65 3.10 -9.56 -3.38
C SER A 65 2.47 -8.81 -2.20
N ALA A 66 1.20 -8.42 -2.32
CA ALA A 66 0.44 -7.78 -1.26
C ALA A 66 0.23 -8.71 -0.06
N LEU A 67 -0.17 -9.98 -0.29
CA LEU A 67 -0.32 -10.99 0.77
C LEU A 67 1.00 -11.24 1.50
N TYR A 68 2.10 -11.35 0.76
CA TYR A 68 3.43 -11.52 1.34
C TYR A 68 3.79 -10.35 2.25
N THR A 69 3.58 -9.13 1.78
CA THR A 69 3.90 -7.92 2.54
C THR A 69 3.03 -7.80 3.80
N CYS A 70 1.70 -7.96 3.67
CA CYS A 70 0.77 -7.90 4.80
C CYS A 70 1.09 -8.95 5.86
N SER A 71 1.33 -10.19 5.46
CA SER A 71 1.63 -11.27 6.41
C SER A 71 2.92 -11.03 7.20
N ARG A 72 3.96 -10.50 6.54
CA ARG A 72 5.22 -10.15 7.20
C ARG A 72 5.11 -8.93 8.11
N MET A 73 4.31 -7.93 7.72
CA MET A 73 4.01 -6.78 8.57
C MET A 73 3.29 -7.21 9.85
N LEU A 74 2.27 -8.04 9.75
CA LEU A 74 1.55 -8.60 10.91
C LEU A 74 2.49 -9.40 11.82
N PHE A 75 3.37 -10.20 11.23
CA PHE A 75 4.40 -10.93 11.98
C PHE A 75 5.35 -9.97 12.73
N SER A 76 5.84 -8.93 12.05
CA SER A 76 6.72 -7.93 12.66
C SER A 76 6.05 -7.18 13.81
N LEU A 77 4.79 -6.78 13.64
CA LEU A 77 3.98 -6.13 14.68
C LEU A 77 3.78 -7.05 15.88
N SER A 78 3.50 -8.35 15.66
CA SER A 78 3.38 -9.33 16.74
C SER A 78 4.69 -9.52 17.51
N LYS A 79 5.84 -9.51 16.83
CA LYS A 79 7.16 -9.58 17.48
C LYS A 79 7.48 -8.34 18.33
N ARG A 80 6.96 -7.18 17.93
CA ARG A 80 7.09 -5.92 18.71
C ARG A 80 6.09 -5.84 19.87
N GLY A 81 5.08 -6.72 19.89
CA GLY A 81 4.03 -6.69 20.88
C GLY A 81 2.85 -5.77 20.55
N ASP A 82 2.83 -5.20 19.35
CA ASP A 82 1.77 -4.31 18.88
C ASP A 82 0.59 -5.09 18.25
N ALA A 83 0.73 -6.42 18.10
CA ALA A 83 -0.31 -7.30 17.57
C ALA A 83 -0.40 -8.60 18.38
N PRO A 84 -1.54 -9.33 18.32
CA PRO A 84 -1.72 -10.60 19.02
C PRO A 84 -0.60 -11.62 18.75
N LYS A 85 -0.19 -12.35 19.78
CA LYS A 85 0.89 -13.36 19.71
C LYS A 85 0.65 -14.44 18.65
N SER A 86 -0.61 -14.71 18.29
CA SER A 86 -0.99 -15.68 17.25
C SER A 86 -0.36 -15.38 15.89
N PHE A 87 -0.16 -14.11 15.55
CA PHE A 87 0.51 -13.70 14.30
C PHE A 87 2.03 -13.92 14.30
N GLY A 88 2.61 -14.16 15.48
CA GLY A 88 4.04 -14.48 15.64
C GLY A 88 4.39 -15.95 15.39
N SER A 89 3.40 -16.80 15.09
CA SER A 89 3.62 -18.21 14.80
C SER A 89 4.12 -18.42 13.37
N ILE A 90 5.18 -19.21 13.23
CA ILE A 90 5.83 -19.55 11.96
C ILE A 90 5.58 -21.02 11.68
N ASN A 91 5.25 -21.38 10.45
CA ASN A 91 5.16 -22.75 10.00
C ASN A 91 6.57 -23.35 9.82
N ARG A 92 6.70 -24.69 9.69
CA ARG A 92 7.96 -25.40 9.43
C ARG A 92 8.78 -24.83 8.27
N ASN A 93 8.12 -24.20 7.29
CA ASN A 93 8.74 -23.55 6.14
C ASN A 93 9.13 -22.07 6.38
N GLY A 94 9.09 -21.57 7.63
CA GLY A 94 9.44 -20.18 7.95
C GLY A 94 8.41 -19.12 7.54
N SER A 95 7.21 -19.52 7.12
CA SER A 95 6.15 -18.60 6.69
C SER A 95 5.18 -18.26 7.84
N PRO A 96 4.77 -16.99 8.00
CA PRO A 96 3.78 -16.58 8.99
C PRO A 96 2.37 -16.95 8.52
N TRP A 97 2.00 -18.21 8.69
CA TRP A 97 0.78 -18.80 8.13
C TRP A 97 -0.50 -18.13 8.62
N MET A 98 -0.55 -17.71 9.90
CA MET A 98 -1.69 -16.96 10.46
C MET A 98 -1.89 -15.60 9.77
N GLY A 99 -0.80 -14.89 9.48
CA GLY A 99 -0.86 -13.63 8.74
C GLY A 99 -1.41 -13.83 7.33
N VAL A 100 -0.95 -14.87 6.64
CA VAL A 100 -1.45 -15.23 5.30
C VAL A 100 -2.94 -15.59 5.33
N LEU A 101 -3.36 -16.43 6.29
CA LEU A 101 -4.76 -16.87 6.43
C LEU A 101 -5.71 -15.69 6.65
N VAL A 102 -5.39 -14.80 7.59
CA VAL A 102 -6.22 -13.65 7.90
C VAL A 102 -6.27 -12.68 6.72
N SER A 103 -5.13 -12.38 6.09
CA SER A 103 -5.11 -11.51 4.91
C SER A 103 -5.90 -12.09 3.74
N SER A 104 -5.82 -13.41 3.51
CA SER A 104 -6.61 -14.09 2.48
C SER A 104 -8.10 -14.07 2.78
N LEU A 105 -8.49 -14.23 4.05
CA LEU A 105 -9.89 -14.17 4.46
C LEU A 105 -10.49 -12.78 4.19
N PHE A 106 -9.76 -11.70 4.53
CA PHE A 106 -10.19 -10.35 4.21
C PHE A 106 -10.32 -10.13 2.69
N ALA A 107 -9.39 -10.65 1.90
CA ALA A 107 -9.47 -10.56 0.45
C ALA A 107 -10.69 -11.30 -0.11
N LEU A 108 -11.02 -12.49 0.41
CA LEU A 108 -12.21 -13.24 0.02
C LEU A 108 -13.50 -12.50 0.38
N VAL A 109 -13.57 -11.93 1.58
CA VAL A 109 -14.73 -11.11 2.00
C VAL A 109 -14.89 -9.90 1.09
N ALA A 110 -13.81 -9.18 0.78
CA ALA A 110 -13.85 -8.04 -0.13
C ALA A 110 -14.32 -8.46 -1.53
N THR A 111 -13.83 -9.58 -2.05
CA THR A 111 -14.26 -10.12 -3.35
C THR A 111 -15.74 -10.50 -3.34
N TYR A 112 -16.22 -11.16 -2.28
CA TYR A 112 -17.62 -11.52 -2.12
C TYR A 112 -18.53 -10.29 -2.09
N LEU A 113 -18.17 -9.26 -1.32
CA LEU A 113 -18.91 -7.99 -1.26
C LEU A 113 -18.96 -7.29 -2.62
N THR A 114 -17.85 -7.29 -3.35
CA THR A 114 -17.81 -6.70 -4.70
C THR A 114 -18.65 -7.49 -5.72
N ALA A 115 -18.76 -8.80 -5.55
CA ALA A 115 -19.54 -9.66 -6.44
C ALA A 115 -21.06 -9.61 -6.20
N THR A 116 -21.47 -9.33 -4.96
CA THR A 116 -22.89 -9.30 -4.57
C THR A 116 -23.54 -7.93 -4.70
N GLU A 117 -22.74 -6.87 -4.59
CA GLU A 117 -23.22 -5.50 -4.68
C GLU A 117 -22.87 -4.88 -6.03
N SER A 118 -23.72 -3.92 -6.50
CA SER A 118 -23.47 -3.16 -7.72
C SER A 118 -22.13 -2.40 -7.66
N MET A 119 -21.62 -1.98 -8.82
CA MET A 119 -20.31 -1.35 -9.10
C MET A 119 -19.79 -0.32 -8.07
N ASN A 120 -20.65 0.24 -7.23
CA ASN A 120 -20.28 1.25 -6.22
C ASN A 120 -19.27 0.76 -5.17
N VAL A 121 -19.28 -0.54 -4.83
CA VAL A 121 -18.35 -1.11 -3.81
C VAL A 121 -16.92 -1.15 -4.34
N TYR A 122 -16.75 -1.47 -5.61
CA TYR A 122 -15.45 -1.47 -6.27
C TYR A 122 -14.81 -0.06 -6.26
N ASP A 123 -15.60 0.96 -6.62
CA ASP A 123 -15.13 2.34 -6.64
C ASP A 123 -14.74 2.82 -5.23
N ILE A 124 -15.51 2.45 -4.21
CA ILE A 124 -15.18 2.74 -2.81
C ILE A 124 -13.83 2.13 -2.42
N PHE A 125 -13.57 0.87 -2.74
CA PHE A 125 -12.28 0.24 -2.43
C PHE A 125 -11.11 0.87 -3.18
N MET A 126 -11.30 1.24 -4.45
CA MET A 126 -10.28 1.92 -5.25
C MET A 126 -9.91 3.27 -4.62
N LEU A 127 -10.90 4.09 -4.31
CA LEU A 127 -10.70 5.42 -3.71
C LEU A 127 -10.16 5.34 -2.29
N ALA A 128 -10.65 4.38 -1.49
CA ALA A 128 -10.14 4.14 -0.14
C ALA A 128 -8.65 3.77 -0.14
N THR A 129 -8.19 3.03 -1.14
CA THR A 129 -6.76 2.68 -1.27
C THR A 129 -5.90 3.93 -1.49
N GLY A 130 -6.35 4.84 -2.35
CA GLY A 130 -5.68 6.13 -2.58
C GLY A 130 -5.62 7.00 -1.33
N THR A 131 -6.73 7.13 -0.63
CA THR A 131 -6.82 7.91 0.62
C THR A 131 -5.95 7.29 1.72
N ALA A 132 -5.94 5.96 1.85
CA ALA A 132 -5.07 5.25 2.80
C ALA A 132 -3.58 5.52 2.53
N ALA A 133 -3.17 5.56 1.25
CA ALA A 133 -1.80 5.91 0.88
C ALA A 133 -1.42 7.33 1.32
N LEU A 134 -2.33 8.31 1.21
CA LEU A 134 -2.08 9.68 1.70
C LEU A 134 -1.86 9.71 3.22
N TYR A 135 -2.63 8.95 4.01
CA TYR A 135 -2.41 8.84 5.46
C TYR A 135 -1.06 8.19 5.80
N VAL A 136 -0.66 7.17 5.05
CA VAL A 136 0.66 6.54 5.22
C VAL A 136 1.78 7.54 4.93
N TYR A 137 1.70 8.29 3.82
CA TYR A 137 2.69 9.32 3.50
C TYR A 137 2.74 10.44 4.54
N LEU A 138 1.59 10.87 5.06
CA LEU A 138 1.52 11.85 6.13
C LEU A 138 2.22 11.34 7.39
N THR A 139 1.97 10.10 7.79
CA THR A 139 2.62 9.45 8.95
C THR A 139 4.13 9.35 8.76
N ILE A 140 4.59 8.97 7.56
CA ILE A 140 6.01 8.92 7.23
C ILE A 140 6.65 10.31 7.33
N ALA A 141 6.00 11.35 6.79
CA ALA A 141 6.50 12.72 6.83
C ALA A 141 6.64 13.23 8.27
N PHE A 142 5.65 13.01 9.13
CA PHE A 142 5.73 13.35 10.56
C PHE A 142 6.81 12.55 11.30
N SER A 143 6.90 11.25 11.02
CA SER A 143 7.92 10.39 11.62
C SER A 143 9.32 10.84 11.24
N GLN A 144 9.54 11.22 9.98
CA GLN A 144 10.81 11.75 9.49
C GLN A 144 11.22 13.04 10.20
N LEU A 145 10.27 13.98 10.38
CA LEU A 145 10.53 15.22 11.10
C LEU A 145 10.94 14.99 12.57
N ARG A 146 10.21 14.08 13.26
CA ARG A 146 10.52 13.74 14.66
C ARG A 146 11.85 13.02 14.80
N MET A 147 12.09 12.04 13.95
CA MET A 147 13.32 11.23 13.98
C MET A 147 14.54 12.10 13.75
N ARG A 148 14.48 13.03 12.80
CA ARG A 148 15.60 13.90 12.49
C ARG A 148 15.90 14.87 13.63
N LYS A 149 14.88 15.49 14.22
CA LYS A 149 15.06 16.34 15.41
C LYS A 149 15.72 15.58 16.57
N LYS A 150 15.36 14.31 16.75
CA LYS A 150 15.95 13.45 17.78
C LYS A 150 17.42 13.13 17.49
N LEU A 151 17.75 12.76 16.26
CA LEU A 151 19.13 12.46 15.84
C LEU A 151 20.04 13.68 15.92
N GLU A 152 19.55 14.86 15.55
CA GLU A 152 20.27 16.11 15.69
C GLU A 152 20.53 16.47 17.17
N ALA A 153 19.56 16.21 18.06
CA ALA A 153 19.72 16.40 19.49
C ALA A 153 20.71 15.41 20.14
N GLU A 154 20.84 14.22 19.59
CA GLU A 154 21.79 13.17 20.02
C GLU A 154 23.19 13.38 19.40
N GLY A 155 23.39 14.41 18.56
CA GLY A 155 24.68 14.73 17.94
C GLY A 155 25.16 13.70 16.90
N GLN A 156 24.26 12.84 16.40
CA GLN A 156 24.62 11.85 15.38
C GLN A 156 24.80 12.52 14.01
N VAL A 157 25.91 12.20 13.35
CA VAL A 157 26.20 12.71 12.00
C VAL A 157 25.32 11.93 11.00
N ILE A 158 24.43 12.66 10.34
CA ILE A 158 23.58 12.08 9.28
C ILE A 158 24.35 12.23 7.96
N ASP A 159 24.82 11.12 7.38
CA ASP A 159 25.59 11.10 6.13
C ASP A 159 24.76 11.56 4.92
N PHE A 160 23.46 11.32 4.94
CA PHE A 160 22.55 11.71 3.87
C PHE A 160 21.64 12.87 4.32
N LYS A 161 22.04 14.08 3.99
CA LYS A 161 21.21 15.27 4.23
C LYS A 161 20.32 15.54 3.02
N MET A 162 19.01 15.57 3.26
CA MET A 162 18.03 15.96 2.25
C MET A 162 18.21 17.45 1.93
N TRP A 163 18.39 17.77 0.64
CA TRP A 163 18.51 19.14 0.16
C TRP A 163 17.23 19.91 0.48
N LEU A 164 17.32 21.12 1.03
CA LEU A 164 16.18 21.94 1.49
C LEU A 164 15.35 21.37 2.67
N PHE A 165 15.92 20.52 3.51
CA PHE A 165 15.26 20.22 4.79
C PHE A 165 15.29 21.45 5.70
N PRO A 166 14.25 21.79 6.45
CA PRO A 166 12.96 21.09 6.64
C PRO A 166 11.83 21.55 5.68
N TRP A 167 12.06 22.55 4.83
CA TRP A 167 11.06 23.22 4.01
C TRP A 167 10.32 22.26 3.07
N LEU A 168 11.05 21.37 2.41
CA LEU A 168 10.45 20.42 1.47
C LEU A 168 9.51 19.44 2.16
N THR A 169 9.82 19.04 3.40
CA THR A 169 8.93 18.14 4.17
C THR A 169 7.67 18.86 4.62
N TYR A 170 7.76 20.13 5.04
CA TYR A 170 6.57 20.93 5.36
C TYR A 170 5.70 21.16 4.13
N LEU A 171 6.31 21.47 3.00
CA LEU A 171 5.61 21.63 1.73
C LEU A 171 4.85 20.35 1.34
N ALA A 172 5.49 19.19 1.45
CA ALA A 172 4.85 17.89 1.20
C ALA A 172 3.64 17.66 2.14
N ILE A 173 3.79 17.96 3.44
CA ILE A 173 2.69 17.85 4.40
C ILE A 173 1.52 18.76 4.03
N VAL A 174 1.80 20.02 3.66
CA VAL A 174 0.75 20.97 3.23
C VAL A 174 0.04 20.47 1.98
N PHE A 175 0.77 19.93 0.99
CA PHE A 175 0.16 19.36 -0.21
C PHE A 175 -0.73 18.15 0.10
N ILE A 176 -0.29 17.24 0.97
CA ILE A 176 -1.07 16.05 1.36
C ILE A 176 -2.34 16.46 2.11
N ILE A 177 -2.23 17.41 3.05
CA ILE A 177 -3.38 17.94 3.80
C ILE A 177 -4.33 18.68 2.84
N GLY A 178 -3.79 19.48 1.93
CA GLY A 178 -4.57 20.17 0.90
C GLY A 178 -5.36 19.18 0.02
N ALA A 179 -4.71 18.10 -0.43
CA ALA A 179 -5.38 17.05 -1.19
C ALA A 179 -6.51 16.37 -0.41
N LEU A 180 -6.30 16.09 0.89
CA LEU A 180 -7.34 15.52 1.75
C LEU A 180 -8.52 16.49 1.94
N ILE A 181 -8.25 17.78 2.10
CA ILE A 181 -9.28 18.82 2.25
C ILE A 181 -10.08 18.95 0.95
N THR A 182 -9.44 19.00 -0.21
CA THR A 182 -10.15 19.07 -1.51
C THR A 182 -11.04 17.86 -1.72
N MET A 183 -10.59 16.67 -1.40
CA MET A 183 -11.42 15.44 -1.48
C MET A 183 -12.63 15.48 -0.54
N LEU A 184 -12.52 16.14 0.61
CA LEU A 184 -13.64 16.32 1.55
C LEU A 184 -14.63 17.38 1.05
N VAL A 185 -14.14 18.46 0.44
CA VAL A 185 -14.99 19.61 0.03
C VAL A 185 -15.76 19.31 -1.25
N GLU A 186 -15.20 18.57 -2.19
CA GLU A 186 -15.85 18.26 -3.48
C GLU A 186 -17.09 17.35 -3.36
N GLY A 187 -17.39 16.81 -2.19
CA GLY A 187 -18.60 16.03 -1.90
C GLY A 187 -18.73 14.70 -2.65
N THR A 188 -18.13 14.58 -3.81
CA THR A 188 -18.15 13.35 -4.64
C THR A 188 -17.45 12.19 -3.93
N TYR A 189 -16.37 12.48 -3.22
CA TYR A 189 -15.54 11.51 -2.51
C TYR A 189 -15.71 11.54 -0.98
N PHE A 190 -16.73 12.25 -0.50
CA PHE A 190 -16.95 12.47 0.94
C PHE A 190 -17.13 11.17 1.72
N LYS A 191 -17.88 10.22 1.16
CA LYS A 191 -18.16 8.92 1.79
C LYS A 191 -16.87 8.10 1.94
N GLU A 192 -16.09 8.00 0.89
CA GLU A 192 -14.86 7.21 0.82
C GLU A 192 -13.79 7.75 1.77
N VAL A 193 -13.60 9.06 1.78
CA VAL A 193 -12.66 9.73 2.69
C VAL A 193 -13.12 9.57 4.14
N THR A 194 -14.43 9.67 4.41
CA THR A 194 -14.96 9.50 5.76
C THR A 194 -14.77 8.07 6.26
N TYR A 195 -15.10 7.06 5.45
CA TYR A 195 -14.88 5.65 5.84
C TYR A 195 -13.40 5.34 6.06
N THR A 196 -12.51 5.84 5.20
CA THR A 196 -11.07 5.63 5.34
C THR A 196 -10.50 6.36 6.56
N SER A 197 -11.00 7.57 6.85
CA SER A 197 -10.60 8.33 8.05
C SER A 197 -11.05 7.64 9.32
N LEU A 198 -12.26 7.10 9.34
CA LEU A 198 -12.82 6.36 10.47
C LEU A 198 -12.03 5.07 10.71
N LEU A 199 -11.65 4.36 9.64
CA LEU A 199 -10.78 3.19 9.70
C LEU A 199 -9.37 3.56 10.22
N ALA A 200 -8.80 4.67 9.76
CA ALA A 200 -7.50 5.14 10.24
C ALA A 200 -7.54 5.50 11.74
N LEU A 201 -8.60 6.19 12.19
CA LEU A 201 -8.82 6.49 13.60
C LEU A 201 -9.01 5.21 14.43
N PHE A 202 -9.72 4.23 13.90
CA PHE A 202 -9.90 2.93 14.54
C PHE A 202 -8.56 2.20 14.73
N ILE A 203 -7.71 2.18 13.70
CA ILE A 203 -6.38 1.57 13.76
C ILE A 203 -5.49 2.30 14.78
N VAL A 204 -5.49 3.62 14.81
CA VAL A 204 -4.75 4.42 15.80
C VAL A 204 -5.28 4.14 17.20
N GLY A 205 -6.59 4.07 17.37
CA GLY A 205 -7.23 3.71 18.64
C GLY A 205 -6.81 2.33 19.13
N LEU A 206 -6.80 1.32 18.24
CA LEU A 206 -6.30 -0.02 18.56
C LEU A 206 -4.82 0.00 18.97
N GLY A 207 -3.98 0.79 18.29
CA GLY A 207 -2.58 0.95 18.64
C GLY A 207 -2.38 1.55 20.04
N ILE A 208 -3.15 2.58 20.39
CA ILE A 208 -3.11 3.19 21.73
C ILE A 208 -3.62 2.20 22.78
N CYS A 209 -4.70 1.47 22.50
CA CYS A 209 -5.22 0.42 23.39
C CYS A 209 -4.20 -0.71 23.58
N ALA A 210 -3.54 -1.16 22.54
CA ALA A 210 -2.51 -2.20 22.61
C ALA A 210 -1.33 -1.77 23.49
N GLN A 211 -0.90 -0.52 23.38
CA GLN A 211 0.13 0.06 24.25
C GLN A 211 -0.33 0.15 25.71
N LYS A 212 -1.57 0.57 25.96
CA LYS A 212 -2.12 0.72 27.32
C LYS A 212 -2.37 -0.63 27.99
N PHE A 213 -2.75 -1.66 27.23
CA PHE A 213 -3.03 -3.01 27.72
C PHE A 213 -1.78 -3.88 27.87
N ASN A 214 -0.58 -3.35 27.58
CA ASN A 214 0.70 -4.07 27.71
C ASN A 214 0.75 -5.46 27.02
N TRP A 215 0.11 -5.60 25.90
CA TRP A 215 -0.03 -6.87 25.18
C TRP A 215 1.30 -7.50 24.77
N GLY A 216 2.40 -6.74 24.83
CA GLY A 216 3.72 -7.16 24.37
C GLY A 216 4.88 -7.08 25.37
N LYS A 217 4.69 -6.72 26.63
CA LYS A 217 5.80 -6.52 27.58
C LYS A 217 6.68 -7.76 27.85
N HIS A 218 6.28 -8.95 27.44
CA HIS A 218 7.05 -10.17 27.70
C HIS A 218 8.17 -10.47 26.69
N THR A 219 8.36 -9.66 25.66
CA THR A 219 9.33 -9.97 24.59
C THR A 219 10.56 -9.06 24.59
N GLN A 220 10.57 -7.98 25.38
CA GLN A 220 11.72 -7.06 25.44
C GLN A 220 12.82 -7.46 26.44
N ASP A 221 12.56 -8.45 27.31
CA ASP A 221 13.53 -8.83 28.37
C ASP A 221 14.61 -9.81 27.94
N LYS A 222 14.71 -10.15 26.65
CA LYS A 222 15.86 -10.92 26.17
C LYS A 222 16.70 -10.06 25.25
N PRO A 223 17.80 -9.44 25.75
CA PRO A 223 18.77 -8.82 24.87
C PRO A 223 19.25 -9.92 23.90
N MET A 224 19.14 -9.64 22.60
CA MET A 224 19.62 -10.54 21.55
C MET A 224 21.14 -10.65 21.73
N ASN A 225 21.58 -11.72 22.37
CA ASN A 225 22.99 -12.03 22.53
C ASN A 225 23.50 -12.57 21.18
N THR A 226 23.80 -11.65 20.27
CA THR A 226 24.09 -11.85 18.84
C THR A 226 25.24 -12.84 18.58
N GLN A 227 26.05 -13.16 19.58
CA GLN A 227 27.19 -14.10 19.43
C GLN A 227 26.89 -15.54 19.89
N ALA A 228 25.96 -15.73 20.81
CA ALA A 228 25.64 -17.07 21.32
C ALA A 228 24.67 -17.86 20.45
N ASP A 229 23.76 -17.17 19.73
CA ASP A 229 22.79 -17.84 18.84
C ASP A 229 23.38 -18.25 17.49
N LEU A 230 24.53 -17.68 17.08
CA LEU A 230 25.24 -18.09 15.87
C LEU A 230 26.07 -19.35 16.06
N SER A 231 26.51 -19.63 17.28
CA SER A 231 27.33 -20.82 17.57
C SER A 231 26.53 -22.12 17.74
N ASN A 232 25.22 -22.03 17.99
CA ASN A 232 24.34 -23.20 18.17
C ASN A 232 23.63 -23.65 16.89
N ASN A 233 23.83 -22.95 15.76
CA ASN A 233 23.24 -23.28 14.45
C ASN A 233 24.30 -23.65 13.38
N LEU A 234 25.53 -23.88 13.76
CA LEU A 234 26.62 -24.50 12.97
C LEU A 234 26.90 -25.89 13.50
#